data_4ed2d84e6f4b5df7324f2b2d880615d6
#
_entry.id   4ed2d84e6f4b5df7324f2b2d880615d6
#
_cell.length_a   1.000
_cell.length_b   1.000
_cell.length_c   1.000
_cell.angle_alpha   90.00
_cell.angle_beta   90.00
_cell.angle_gamma   90.00
#
_symmetry.space_group_name_H-M   'P 1'
#
loop_
_entity.id
_entity.type
_entity.pdbx_description
1 polymer ?
#
loop_
_entity_poly.entity_id
_entity_poly.type
_entity_poly.pdbx_seq_one_letter_code
_entity_poly.pdbx_strand_id
1 'polypeptide(L)'
;RAVLQARKIIQEYQPNAVLGMGGYVSGPGGIAAKLCGVPVILHEQNAVAGLTNEWLAKIATRVLQAFPTAFKDAEVVGNPVRQDLFEMPSPQARFSERSGKLRVLVVGGSQGARVLNQTIPQVVARLADKLEVRHQVGKGSVESVTALYGEHAGSVKITEFIDDMAEAYAWADVVICRSGALTVCELAAVGTPAIFVPFQHKDQQQYLNAKYLADVG
;
A
#
# COMPACT_ATOMS: atom_id res chain seq x y z
N ARG A 1 12.65 12.17 -26.12
CA ARG A 1 13.85 12.50 -25.34
C ARG A 1 14.10 11.48 -24.24
N ALA A 2 13.13 11.17 -23.37
CA ALA A 2 13.27 10.19 -22.29
C ALA A 2 13.69 8.78 -22.77
N VAL A 3 13.10 8.29 -23.87
CA VAL A 3 13.49 6.98 -24.46
C VAL A 3 14.95 6.96 -24.90
N LEU A 4 15.45 8.07 -25.50
CA LEU A 4 16.85 8.16 -25.94
C LEU A 4 17.82 8.18 -24.74
N GLN A 5 17.44 8.85 -23.65
CA GLN A 5 18.22 8.85 -22.42
C GLN A 5 18.26 7.45 -21.79
N ALA A 6 17.09 6.78 -21.66
CA ALA A 6 17.01 5.43 -21.16
C ALA A 6 17.82 4.44 -22.04
N ARG A 7 17.76 4.59 -23.38
CA ARG A 7 18.55 3.76 -24.29
C ARG A 7 20.05 3.89 -24.05
N LYS A 8 20.55 5.13 -23.85
CA LYS A 8 21.96 5.37 -23.56
C LYS A 8 22.39 4.64 -22.27
N ILE A 9 21.58 4.73 -21.22
CA ILE A 9 21.81 4.04 -19.94
C ILE A 9 21.84 2.52 -20.14
N ILE A 10 20.87 1.95 -20.86
CA ILE A 10 20.81 0.51 -21.12
C ILE A 10 22.03 0.04 -21.92
N GLN A 11 22.49 0.82 -22.90
CA GLN A 11 23.69 0.51 -23.68
C GLN A 11 24.96 0.58 -22.84
N GLU A 12 25.03 1.49 -21.86
CA GLU A 12 26.16 1.64 -20.95
C GLU A 12 26.22 0.50 -19.93
N TYR A 13 25.09 0.18 -19.26
CA TYR A 13 25.02 -0.83 -18.20
C TYR A 13 24.85 -2.27 -18.70
N GLN A 14 24.42 -2.46 -19.96
CA GLN A 14 24.18 -3.76 -20.58
C GLN A 14 23.42 -4.77 -19.68
N PRO A 15 22.23 -4.41 -19.13
CA PRO A 15 21.49 -5.29 -18.24
C PRO A 15 20.99 -6.53 -18.98
N ASN A 16 20.92 -7.66 -18.27
CA ASN A 16 20.35 -8.91 -18.80
C ASN A 16 18.81 -8.84 -18.96
N ALA A 17 18.15 -8.00 -18.17
CA ALA A 17 16.71 -7.74 -18.23
C ALA A 17 16.39 -6.35 -17.64
N VAL A 18 15.24 -5.80 -18.02
CA VAL A 18 14.69 -4.58 -17.44
C VAL A 18 13.36 -4.89 -16.78
N LEU A 19 13.23 -4.57 -15.49
CA LEU A 19 11.99 -4.71 -14.72
C LEU A 19 11.21 -3.40 -14.73
N GLY A 20 10.00 -3.42 -15.25
CA GLY A 20 9.05 -2.32 -15.18
C GLY A 20 8.05 -2.53 -14.04
N MET A 21 8.01 -1.59 -13.09
CA MET A 21 7.12 -1.63 -11.91
C MET A 21 5.99 -0.59 -12.02
N GLY A 22 5.65 -0.14 -13.22
CA GLY A 22 4.61 0.87 -13.43
C GLY A 22 5.08 2.32 -13.27
N GLY A 23 4.12 3.23 -13.29
CA GLY A 23 4.38 4.66 -13.30
C GLY A 23 4.90 5.17 -14.66
N TYR A 24 4.93 6.49 -14.82
CA TYR A 24 5.31 7.13 -16.10
C TYR A 24 6.76 6.89 -16.51
N VAL A 25 7.65 6.59 -15.57
CA VAL A 25 9.08 6.35 -15.84
C VAL A 25 9.32 4.97 -16.49
N SER A 26 8.50 3.98 -16.14
CA SER A 26 8.61 2.62 -16.71
C SER A 26 8.39 2.59 -18.23
N GLY A 27 7.53 3.47 -18.75
CA GLY A 27 7.23 3.54 -20.19
C GLY A 27 8.47 3.75 -21.05
N PRO A 28 9.19 4.86 -20.91
CA PRO A 28 10.43 5.10 -21.66
C PRO A 28 11.50 4.04 -21.45
N GLY A 29 11.65 3.50 -20.22
CA GLY A 29 12.60 2.45 -19.89
C GLY A 29 12.30 1.15 -20.62
N GLY A 30 11.06 0.69 -20.58
CA GLY A 30 10.63 -0.53 -21.27
C GLY A 30 10.73 -0.45 -22.79
N ILE A 31 10.34 0.70 -23.40
CA ILE A 31 10.51 0.93 -24.83
C ILE A 31 11.99 0.91 -25.21
N ALA A 32 12.85 1.59 -24.46
CA ALA A 32 14.28 1.61 -24.72
C ALA A 32 14.92 0.23 -24.61
N ALA A 33 14.53 -0.57 -23.60
CA ALA A 33 14.98 -1.96 -23.45
C ALA A 33 14.60 -2.82 -24.67
N LYS A 34 13.35 -2.73 -25.12
CA LYS A 34 12.90 -3.42 -26.33
C LYS A 34 13.70 -3.04 -27.57
N LEU A 35 13.99 -1.72 -27.74
CA LEU A 35 14.82 -1.24 -28.86
C LEU A 35 16.28 -1.68 -28.79
N CYS A 36 16.78 -2.01 -27.59
CA CYS A 36 18.13 -2.55 -27.39
C CYS A 36 18.16 -4.09 -27.42
N GLY A 37 17.05 -4.77 -27.64
CA GLY A 37 16.98 -6.23 -27.61
C GLY A 37 17.07 -6.82 -26.18
N VAL A 38 16.89 -6.00 -25.15
CA VAL A 38 16.93 -6.44 -23.75
C VAL A 38 15.53 -6.90 -23.31
N PRO A 39 15.39 -8.09 -22.69
CA PRO A 39 14.11 -8.59 -22.21
C PRO A 39 13.44 -7.61 -21.22
N VAL A 40 12.14 -7.39 -21.40
CA VAL A 40 11.32 -6.57 -20.50
C VAL A 40 10.44 -7.48 -19.67
N ILE A 41 10.59 -7.40 -18.35
CA ILE A 41 9.71 -8.03 -17.37
C ILE A 41 8.84 -6.93 -16.78
N LEU A 42 7.53 -7.13 -16.76
CA LEU A 42 6.58 -6.17 -16.20
C LEU A 42 5.95 -6.76 -14.95
N HIS A 43 5.79 -5.95 -13.91
CA HIS A 43 5.02 -6.31 -12.73
C HIS A 43 3.94 -5.25 -12.45
N GLU A 44 2.68 -5.69 -12.34
CA GLU A 44 1.56 -4.84 -11.92
C GLU A 44 1.22 -5.13 -10.45
N GLN A 45 1.24 -4.08 -9.63
CA GLN A 45 1.00 -4.18 -8.20
C GLN A 45 -0.46 -4.08 -7.81
N ASN A 46 -1.29 -3.43 -8.63
CA ASN A 46 -2.70 -3.16 -8.34
C ASN A 46 -3.62 -4.19 -9.00
N ALA A 47 -4.84 -4.27 -8.51
CA ALA A 47 -5.90 -5.12 -9.07
C ALA A 47 -6.36 -4.66 -10.47
N VAL A 48 -5.99 -3.43 -10.88
CA VAL A 48 -6.22 -2.87 -12.23
C VAL A 48 -4.91 -2.33 -12.75
N ALA A 49 -4.59 -2.67 -13.99
CA ALA A 49 -3.38 -2.21 -14.64
C ALA A 49 -3.40 -0.69 -14.87
N GLY A 50 -2.30 -0.04 -14.55
CA GLY A 50 -2.09 1.35 -14.95
C GLY A 50 -1.82 1.46 -16.46
N LEU A 51 -2.19 2.58 -17.06
CA LEU A 51 -2.08 2.82 -18.51
C LEU A 51 -0.68 2.50 -19.08
N THR A 52 0.38 2.86 -18.36
CA THR A 52 1.76 2.55 -18.77
C THR A 52 1.98 1.04 -18.83
N ASN A 53 1.49 0.29 -17.84
CA ASN A 53 1.62 -1.15 -17.79
C ASN A 53 0.78 -1.85 -18.87
N GLU A 54 -0.41 -1.33 -19.19
CA GLU A 54 -1.23 -1.83 -20.32
C GLU A 54 -0.47 -1.74 -21.67
N TRP A 55 0.22 -0.62 -21.90
CA TRP A 55 1.02 -0.45 -23.10
C TRP A 55 2.28 -1.32 -23.11
N LEU A 56 3.00 -1.37 -22.00
CA LEU A 56 4.22 -2.17 -21.89
C LEU A 56 3.95 -3.67 -21.96
N ALA A 57 2.80 -4.15 -21.48
CA ALA A 57 2.41 -5.55 -21.55
C ALA A 57 2.40 -6.09 -22.99
N LYS A 58 2.11 -5.22 -23.99
CA LYS A 58 2.11 -5.61 -25.41
C LYS A 58 3.50 -5.90 -25.98
N ILE A 59 4.56 -5.43 -25.34
CA ILE A 59 5.96 -5.59 -25.78
C ILE A 59 6.82 -6.32 -24.75
N ALA A 60 6.32 -6.57 -23.57
CA ALA A 60 7.02 -7.26 -22.50
C ALA A 60 7.28 -8.72 -22.86
N THR A 61 8.40 -9.24 -22.40
CA THR A 61 8.77 -10.66 -22.52
C THR A 61 8.00 -11.52 -21.52
N ARG A 62 7.75 -10.97 -20.31
CA ARG A 62 6.91 -11.55 -19.26
C ARG A 62 6.09 -10.47 -18.59
N VAL A 63 4.85 -10.82 -18.24
CA VAL A 63 3.94 -9.98 -17.46
C VAL A 63 3.60 -10.72 -16.17
N LEU A 64 3.94 -10.10 -15.06
CA LEU A 64 3.66 -10.56 -13.70
C LEU A 64 2.62 -9.64 -13.08
N GLN A 65 1.79 -10.15 -12.19
CA GLN A 65 0.79 -9.36 -11.49
C GLN A 65 0.64 -9.82 -10.04
N ALA A 66 0.23 -8.87 -9.18
CA ALA A 66 -0.03 -9.18 -7.79
C ALA A 66 -1.44 -9.74 -7.57
N PHE A 67 -2.42 -9.19 -8.28
CA PHE A 67 -3.81 -9.61 -8.24
C PHE A 67 -4.20 -10.24 -9.58
N PRO A 68 -5.04 -11.29 -9.60
CA PRO A 68 -5.36 -12.03 -10.83
C PRO A 68 -6.29 -11.27 -11.80
N THR A 69 -6.56 -10.00 -11.54
CA THR A 69 -7.56 -9.19 -12.25
C THR A 69 -6.98 -8.12 -13.16
N ALA A 70 -5.67 -7.80 -13.03
CA ALA A 70 -5.05 -6.73 -13.81
C ALA A 70 -4.84 -7.12 -15.29
N PHE A 71 -4.43 -8.38 -15.55
CA PHE A 71 -4.24 -8.92 -16.89
C PHE A 71 -4.77 -10.36 -16.95
N LYS A 72 -5.43 -10.72 -18.04
CA LYS A 72 -6.09 -12.02 -18.18
C LYS A 72 -5.13 -13.21 -18.14
N ASP A 73 -3.97 -13.09 -18.79
CA ASP A 73 -3.05 -14.21 -19.02
C ASP A 73 -1.68 -13.98 -18.33
N ALA A 74 -1.60 -13.07 -17.35
CA ALA A 74 -0.35 -12.80 -16.63
C ALA A 74 -0.17 -13.77 -15.45
N GLU A 75 1.08 -14.03 -15.11
CA GLU A 75 1.47 -14.86 -13.97
C GLU A 75 1.18 -14.11 -12.65
N VAL A 76 0.44 -14.74 -11.74
CA VAL A 76 0.15 -14.17 -10.42
C VAL A 76 1.29 -14.54 -9.47
N VAL A 77 2.05 -13.55 -9.03
CA VAL A 77 3.22 -13.72 -8.15
C VAL A 77 3.08 -12.98 -6.81
N GLY A 78 2.00 -12.22 -6.63
CA GLY A 78 1.81 -11.35 -5.46
C GLY A 78 2.67 -10.08 -5.51
N ASN A 79 2.58 -9.29 -4.44
CA ASN A 79 3.45 -8.13 -4.21
C ASN A 79 4.61 -8.50 -3.27
N PRO A 80 5.77 -7.82 -3.39
CA PRO A 80 6.87 -7.99 -2.45
C PRO A 80 6.47 -7.41 -1.08
N VAL A 81 6.13 -8.29 -0.15
CA VAL A 81 5.86 -7.95 1.24
C VAL A 81 7.15 -8.13 2.05
N ARG A 82 7.36 -7.27 3.04
CA ARG A 82 8.57 -7.32 3.87
C ARG A 82 8.63 -8.58 4.71
N GLN A 83 9.84 -9.12 4.88
CA GLN A 83 10.08 -10.39 5.56
C GLN A 83 9.63 -10.36 7.04
N ASP A 84 9.84 -9.23 7.73
CA ASP A 84 9.47 -9.03 9.13
C ASP A 84 7.97 -9.25 9.41
N LEU A 85 7.11 -9.00 8.42
CA LEU A 85 5.66 -9.24 8.54
C LEU A 85 5.30 -10.73 8.54
N PHE A 86 6.08 -11.57 7.87
CA PHE A 86 5.87 -13.03 7.90
C PHE A 86 6.40 -13.70 9.18
N GLU A 87 7.27 -13.01 9.93
CA GLU A 87 7.84 -13.49 11.19
C GLU A 87 6.96 -13.15 12.40
N MET A 88 5.87 -12.42 12.19
CA MET A 88 4.92 -12.06 13.25
C MET A 88 4.19 -13.30 13.78
N PRO A 89 3.83 -13.32 15.09
CA PRO A 89 2.96 -14.37 15.63
C PRO A 89 1.63 -14.44 14.89
N SER A 90 1.04 -15.63 14.83
CA SER A 90 -0.26 -15.83 14.16
C SER A 90 -1.36 -14.93 14.73
N PRO A 91 -2.41 -14.60 13.95
CA PRO A 91 -3.55 -13.82 14.46
C PRO A 91 -4.15 -14.44 15.73
N GLN A 92 -4.29 -15.77 15.78
CA GLN A 92 -4.80 -16.48 16.93
C GLN A 92 -3.96 -16.20 18.20
N ALA A 93 -2.64 -16.27 18.08
CA ALA A 93 -1.74 -15.99 19.20
C ALA A 93 -1.80 -14.52 19.64
N ARG A 94 -1.90 -13.58 18.67
CA ARG A 94 -1.95 -12.14 18.95
C ARG A 94 -3.26 -11.69 19.60
N PHE A 95 -4.37 -12.34 19.28
CA PHE A 95 -5.71 -11.93 19.75
C PHE A 95 -6.21 -12.74 20.95
N SER A 96 -5.59 -13.88 21.32
CA SER A 96 -6.06 -14.78 22.36
C SER A 96 -6.19 -14.15 23.75
N GLU A 97 -5.32 -13.22 24.09
CA GLU A 97 -5.27 -12.56 25.41
C GLU A 97 -5.69 -11.09 25.37
N ARG A 98 -6.33 -10.66 24.27
CA ARG A 98 -6.76 -9.27 24.13
C ARG A 98 -7.90 -8.92 25.07
N SER A 99 -7.73 -7.86 25.81
CA SER A 99 -8.73 -7.32 26.73
C SER A 99 -8.61 -5.79 26.82
N GLY A 100 -9.63 -5.13 27.34
CA GLY A 100 -9.64 -3.68 27.52
C GLY A 100 -10.16 -2.92 26.31
N LYS A 101 -9.56 -1.76 26.04
CA LYS A 101 -9.94 -0.91 24.89
C LYS A 101 -9.54 -1.53 23.56
N LEU A 102 -10.38 -1.32 22.54
CA LEU A 102 -10.06 -1.71 21.18
C LEU A 102 -8.88 -0.87 20.63
N ARG A 103 -7.83 -1.53 20.19
CA ARG A 103 -6.62 -0.92 19.66
C ARG A 103 -6.77 -0.64 18.18
N VAL A 104 -6.91 0.63 17.84
CA VAL A 104 -7.14 1.10 16.47
C VAL A 104 -5.88 1.73 15.92
N LEU A 105 -5.31 1.14 14.88
CA LEU A 105 -4.22 1.70 14.12
C LEU A 105 -4.78 2.43 12.90
N VAL A 106 -4.47 3.72 12.75
CA VAL A 106 -4.88 4.51 11.59
C VAL A 106 -3.66 4.83 10.74
N VAL A 107 -3.68 4.43 9.46
CA VAL A 107 -2.55 4.61 8.53
C VAL A 107 -2.98 5.42 7.32
N GLY A 108 -2.50 6.66 7.24
CA GLY A 108 -2.78 7.57 6.13
C GLY A 108 -1.85 7.40 4.91
N GLY A 109 -0.74 6.67 5.07
CA GLY A 109 0.36 6.61 4.11
C GLY A 109 1.33 7.79 4.22
N SER A 110 2.43 7.78 3.46
CA SER A 110 3.53 8.77 3.60
C SER A 110 3.10 10.24 3.48
N GLN A 111 2.09 10.52 2.67
CA GLN A 111 1.53 11.87 2.49
C GLN A 111 0.34 12.16 3.44
N GLY A 112 -0.04 11.17 4.25
CA GLY A 112 -1.26 11.24 5.05
C GLY A 112 -2.54 11.09 4.21
N ALA A 113 -3.66 10.91 4.90
CA ALA A 113 -4.98 10.83 4.28
C ALA A 113 -5.91 11.88 4.93
N ARG A 114 -6.17 12.97 4.21
CA ARG A 114 -6.97 14.09 4.71
C ARG A 114 -8.31 13.63 5.31
N VAL A 115 -9.00 12.70 4.65
CA VAL A 115 -10.28 12.18 5.16
C VAL A 115 -10.10 11.48 6.51
N LEU A 116 -9.06 10.68 6.69
CA LEU A 116 -8.77 10.02 7.97
C LEU A 116 -8.40 11.07 9.04
N ASN A 117 -7.50 12.01 8.70
CA ASN A 117 -7.06 13.06 9.60
C ASN A 117 -8.24 13.93 10.11
N GLN A 118 -9.27 14.11 9.30
CA GLN A 118 -10.46 14.90 9.66
C GLN A 118 -11.55 14.07 10.38
N THR A 119 -11.68 12.79 10.05
CA THR A 119 -12.80 11.96 10.55
C THR A 119 -12.44 11.24 11.84
N ILE A 120 -11.23 10.71 11.98
CA ILE A 120 -10.84 9.91 13.15
C ILE A 120 -10.91 10.71 14.45
N PRO A 121 -10.49 11.99 14.53
CA PRO A 121 -10.70 12.80 15.74
C PRO A 121 -12.16 12.85 16.20
N GLN A 122 -13.11 12.94 15.27
CA GLN A 122 -14.55 12.95 15.58
C GLN A 122 -15.04 11.58 16.10
N VAL A 123 -14.48 10.48 15.59
CA VAL A 123 -14.77 9.13 16.08
C VAL A 123 -14.26 8.96 17.51
N VAL A 124 -13.02 9.41 17.77
CA VAL A 124 -12.42 9.37 19.11
C VAL A 124 -13.22 10.19 20.10
N ALA A 125 -13.66 11.39 19.73
CA ALA A 125 -14.50 12.22 20.59
C ALA A 125 -15.80 11.51 21.04
N ARG A 126 -16.31 10.58 20.25
CA ARG A 126 -17.54 9.82 20.59
C ARG A 126 -17.26 8.51 21.34
N LEU A 127 -16.07 7.94 21.21
CA LEU A 127 -15.75 6.58 21.64
C LEU A 127 -14.47 6.50 22.51
N ALA A 128 -13.98 7.63 23.05
CA ALA A 128 -12.68 7.70 23.75
C ALA A 128 -12.50 6.64 24.85
N ASP A 129 -13.57 6.31 25.58
CA ASP A 129 -13.51 5.32 26.66
C ASP A 129 -13.36 3.87 26.15
N LYS A 130 -13.65 3.64 24.86
CA LYS A 130 -13.63 2.30 24.24
C LYS A 130 -12.42 2.08 23.35
N LEU A 131 -11.70 3.12 22.95
CA LEU A 131 -10.62 3.07 21.98
C LEU A 131 -9.26 3.43 22.58
N GLU A 132 -8.23 2.75 22.13
CA GLU A 132 -6.83 3.16 22.20
C GLU A 132 -6.34 3.35 20.75
N VAL A 133 -5.87 4.56 20.39
CA VAL A 133 -5.64 4.93 18.99
C VAL A 133 -4.19 5.31 18.76
N ARG A 134 -3.59 4.73 17.70
CA ARG A 134 -2.36 5.22 17.09
C ARG A 134 -2.70 5.75 15.71
N HIS A 135 -2.35 7.00 15.42
CA HIS A 135 -2.69 7.67 14.15
C HIS A 135 -1.45 8.18 13.43
N GLN A 136 -1.12 7.56 12.32
CA GLN A 136 -0.09 8.03 11.41
C GLN A 136 -0.73 9.02 10.42
N VAL A 137 -0.36 10.30 10.56
CA VAL A 137 -1.06 11.42 9.92
C VAL A 137 -0.40 11.93 8.64
N GLY A 138 0.84 11.50 8.36
CA GLY A 138 1.63 11.95 7.22
C GLY A 138 2.49 13.18 7.53
N LYS A 139 3.45 13.43 6.68
CA LYS A 139 4.46 14.46 6.84
C LYS A 139 3.85 15.85 7.05
N GLY A 140 4.32 16.56 8.09
CA GLY A 140 3.92 17.95 8.41
C GLY A 140 2.49 18.10 8.93
N SER A 141 1.78 16.99 9.26
CA SER A 141 0.36 17.05 9.67
C SER A 141 0.14 16.89 11.18
N VAL A 142 1.17 16.62 11.98
CA VAL A 142 1.04 16.29 13.40
C VAL A 142 0.35 17.44 14.16
N GLU A 143 0.85 18.66 14.04
CA GLU A 143 0.31 19.81 14.78
C GLU A 143 -1.17 20.06 14.45
N SER A 144 -1.50 20.11 13.15
CA SER A 144 -2.87 20.36 12.70
C SER A 144 -3.84 19.26 13.10
N VAL A 145 -3.42 17.99 13.07
CA VAL A 145 -4.28 16.87 13.47
C VAL A 145 -4.40 16.79 14.99
N THR A 146 -3.33 17.06 15.74
CA THR A 146 -3.39 17.16 17.20
C THR A 146 -4.43 18.19 17.65
N ALA A 147 -4.48 19.35 16.98
CA ALA A 147 -5.49 20.37 17.25
C ALA A 147 -6.93 19.87 17.01
N LEU A 148 -7.14 19.00 16.00
CA LEU A 148 -8.46 18.39 15.73
C LEU A 148 -8.91 17.39 16.81
N TYR A 149 -7.98 16.75 17.51
CA TYR A 149 -8.29 15.88 18.64
C TYR A 149 -8.71 16.65 19.90
N GLY A 150 -8.34 17.93 20.02
CA GLY A 150 -8.70 18.76 21.17
C GLY A 150 -8.30 18.15 22.50
N GLU A 151 -9.23 18.02 23.43
CA GLU A 151 -9.02 17.41 24.77
C GLU A 151 -8.60 15.93 24.72
N HIS A 152 -8.90 15.23 23.64
CA HIS A 152 -8.53 13.82 23.46
C HIS A 152 -7.10 13.61 22.93
N ALA A 153 -6.37 14.66 22.57
CA ALA A 153 -5.04 14.55 21.98
C ALA A 153 -4.05 13.77 22.87
N GLY A 154 -4.14 13.95 24.19
CA GLY A 154 -3.27 13.23 25.15
C GLY A 154 -3.52 11.73 25.25
N SER A 155 -4.65 11.22 24.75
CA SER A 155 -5.00 9.80 24.75
C SER A 155 -4.71 9.07 23.42
N VAL A 156 -4.20 9.80 22.42
CA VAL A 156 -3.91 9.28 21.07
C VAL A 156 -2.42 9.41 20.77
N LYS A 157 -1.79 8.34 20.28
CA LYS A 157 -0.42 8.41 19.79
C LYS A 157 -0.44 8.90 18.33
N ILE A 158 -0.06 10.16 18.11
CA ILE A 158 -0.04 10.80 16.77
C ILE A 158 1.39 10.85 16.27
N THR A 159 1.65 10.34 15.05
CA THR A 159 2.98 10.30 14.43
C THR A 159 2.92 10.68 12.96
N GLU A 160 3.99 11.29 12.42
CA GLU A 160 4.11 11.54 10.98
C GLU A 160 4.27 10.24 10.19
N PHE A 161 5.08 9.35 10.72
CA PHE A 161 5.48 8.10 10.08
C PHE A 161 5.61 6.99 11.12
N ILE A 162 5.51 5.74 10.69
CA ILE A 162 5.74 4.54 11.49
C ILE A 162 6.85 3.75 10.80
N ASP A 163 7.99 3.61 11.47
CA ASP A 163 9.14 2.87 10.94
C ASP A 163 8.93 1.36 11.07
N ASP A 164 8.46 0.93 12.23
CA ASP A 164 8.17 -0.46 12.53
C ASP A 164 6.67 -0.77 12.33
N MET A 165 6.32 -1.12 11.08
CA MET A 165 4.95 -1.51 10.75
C MET A 165 4.60 -2.89 11.30
N ALA A 166 5.57 -3.79 11.51
CA ALA A 166 5.32 -5.10 12.10
C ALA A 166 4.85 -4.95 13.55
N GLU A 167 5.54 -4.11 14.36
CA GLU A 167 5.08 -3.79 15.72
C GLU A 167 3.70 -3.13 15.72
N ALA A 168 3.47 -2.18 14.79
CA ALA A 168 2.20 -1.48 14.73
C ALA A 168 1.03 -2.40 14.36
N TYR A 169 1.21 -3.32 13.40
CA TYR A 169 0.21 -4.32 13.05
C TYR A 169 0.03 -5.35 14.18
N ALA A 170 1.11 -5.76 14.87
CA ALA A 170 1.04 -6.67 16.01
C ALA A 170 0.26 -6.05 17.17
N TRP A 171 0.40 -4.76 17.39
CA TRP A 171 -0.31 -4.03 18.42
C TRP A 171 -1.80 -3.86 18.12
N ALA A 172 -2.19 -3.68 16.86
CA ALA A 172 -3.54 -3.33 16.45
C ALA A 172 -4.53 -4.51 16.57
N ASP A 173 -5.76 -4.22 16.96
CA ASP A 173 -6.92 -5.12 16.83
C ASP A 173 -7.62 -4.89 15.50
N VAL A 174 -7.61 -3.64 15.01
CA VAL A 174 -8.14 -3.25 13.69
C VAL A 174 -7.32 -2.11 13.10
N VAL A 175 -7.15 -2.15 11.78
CA VAL A 175 -6.46 -1.10 11.03
C VAL A 175 -7.46 -0.31 10.20
N ILE A 176 -7.42 1.02 10.27
CA ILE A 176 -8.18 1.91 9.38
C ILE A 176 -7.18 2.57 8.43
N CYS A 177 -7.27 2.29 7.15
CA CYS A 177 -6.24 2.75 6.21
C CYS A 177 -6.74 2.99 4.79
N ARG A 178 -5.87 3.59 3.96
CA ARG A 178 -5.99 3.55 2.51
C ARG A 178 -5.70 2.14 1.99
N SER A 179 -6.27 1.79 0.85
CA SER A 179 -6.11 0.47 0.21
C SER A 179 -5.09 0.50 -0.95
N GLY A 180 -3.91 1.04 -0.67
CA GLY A 180 -2.78 0.87 -1.58
C GLY A 180 -2.43 -0.62 -1.73
N ALA A 181 -1.95 -1.02 -2.89
CA ALA A 181 -1.70 -2.43 -3.21
C ALA A 181 -0.81 -3.14 -2.18
N LEU A 182 0.30 -2.50 -1.76
CA LEU A 182 1.19 -3.07 -0.74
C LEU A 182 0.51 -3.18 0.62
N THR A 183 -0.24 -2.16 1.07
CA THR A 183 -0.96 -2.18 2.34
C THR A 183 -1.98 -3.33 2.40
N VAL A 184 -2.71 -3.55 1.30
CA VAL A 184 -3.67 -4.67 1.19
C VAL A 184 -2.95 -6.02 1.32
N CYS A 185 -1.81 -6.18 0.61
CA CYS A 185 -1.02 -7.40 0.68
C CYS A 185 -0.36 -7.61 2.06
N GLU A 186 0.12 -6.54 2.70
CA GLU A 186 0.66 -6.60 4.06
C GLU A 186 -0.41 -7.06 5.06
N LEU A 187 -1.60 -6.45 5.02
CA LEU A 187 -2.71 -6.82 5.90
C LEU A 187 -3.20 -8.25 5.68
N ALA A 188 -3.24 -8.70 4.42
CA ALA A 188 -3.52 -10.10 4.10
C ALA A 188 -2.46 -11.05 4.68
N ALA A 189 -1.17 -10.70 4.59
CA ALA A 189 -0.07 -11.50 5.11
C ALA A 189 -0.09 -11.61 6.64
N VAL A 190 -0.39 -10.50 7.34
CA VAL A 190 -0.39 -10.47 8.81
C VAL A 190 -1.73 -10.90 9.43
N GLY A 191 -2.81 -10.97 8.64
CA GLY A 191 -4.14 -11.36 9.11
C GLY A 191 -4.70 -10.40 10.17
N THR A 192 -4.42 -9.10 10.07
CA THR A 192 -5.02 -8.09 10.94
C THR A 192 -6.29 -7.52 10.29
N PRO A 193 -7.46 -7.53 10.96
CA PRO A 193 -8.68 -6.97 10.42
C PRO A 193 -8.52 -5.52 9.99
N ALA A 194 -9.14 -5.12 8.89
CA ALA A 194 -9.00 -3.78 8.35
C ALA A 194 -10.31 -3.15 7.88
N ILE A 195 -10.42 -1.84 8.08
CA ILE A 195 -11.43 -0.98 7.47
C ILE A 195 -10.74 -0.15 6.40
N PHE A 196 -10.97 -0.51 5.15
CA PHE A 196 -10.42 0.22 4.02
C PHE A 196 -11.22 1.48 3.70
N VAL A 197 -10.51 2.59 3.55
CA VAL A 197 -11.05 3.88 3.08
C VAL A 197 -10.33 4.23 1.77
N PRO A 198 -10.76 3.69 0.63
CA PRO A 198 -10.09 3.86 -0.65
C PRO A 198 -9.96 5.33 -1.05
N PHE A 199 -8.84 5.71 -1.63
CA PHE A 199 -8.72 7.00 -2.31
C PHE A 199 -9.60 6.98 -3.56
N GLN A 200 -10.51 7.94 -3.65
CA GLN A 200 -11.39 8.06 -4.81
C GLN A 200 -10.62 8.63 -6.00
N HIS A 201 -10.38 7.79 -6.99
CA HIS A 201 -9.75 8.16 -8.25
C HIS A 201 -10.52 7.49 -9.41
N LYS A 202 -10.40 8.05 -10.63
CA LYS A 202 -11.14 7.58 -11.81
C LYS A 202 -10.85 6.12 -12.18
N ASP A 203 -9.62 5.65 -11.93
CA ASP A 203 -9.20 4.28 -12.21
C ASP A 203 -9.66 3.25 -11.15
N GLN A 204 -10.22 3.72 -10.02
CA GLN A 204 -10.71 2.90 -8.91
C GLN A 204 -9.70 1.88 -8.36
N GLN A 205 -8.40 2.06 -8.58
CA GLN A 205 -7.36 1.11 -8.18
C GLN A 205 -7.49 0.71 -6.70
N GLN A 206 -7.56 1.71 -5.80
CA GLN A 206 -7.66 1.40 -4.37
C GLN A 206 -8.97 0.70 -3.99
N TYR A 207 -10.08 1.06 -4.61
CA TYR A 207 -11.35 0.35 -4.38
C TYR A 207 -11.24 -1.12 -4.79
N LEU A 208 -10.69 -1.41 -5.95
CA LEU A 208 -10.55 -2.78 -6.46
C LEU A 208 -9.51 -3.59 -5.69
N ASN A 209 -8.42 -2.97 -5.22
CA ASN A 209 -7.47 -3.62 -4.31
C ASN A 209 -8.18 -4.05 -3.00
N ALA A 210 -8.96 -3.14 -2.38
CA ALA A 210 -9.71 -3.43 -1.16
C ALA A 210 -10.77 -4.52 -1.39
N LYS A 211 -11.51 -4.40 -2.51
CA LYS A 211 -12.57 -5.35 -2.86
C LYS A 211 -12.03 -6.77 -2.98
N TYR A 212 -10.86 -6.95 -3.59
CA TYR A 212 -10.25 -8.27 -3.73
C TYR A 212 -10.05 -8.97 -2.38
N LEU A 213 -9.56 -8.25 -1.36
CA LEU A 213 -9.39 -8.81 -0.02
C LEU A 213 -10.73 -8.99 0.71
N ALA A 214 -11.64 -8.04 0.58
CA ALA A 214 -12.96 -8.10 1.22
C ALA A 214 -13.84 -9.25 0.68
N ASP A 215 -13.68 -9.63 -0.58
CA ASP A 215 -14.44 -10.73 -1.20
C ASP A 215 -13.99 -12.12 -0.72
N VAL A 216 -12.82 -12.23 -0.12
CA VAL A 216 -12.29 -13.51 0.39
C VAL A 216 -12.32 -13.63 1.92
N GLY A 217 -12.81 -12.61 2.63
CA GLY A 217 -12.99 -12.57 4.10
C GLY A 217 -11.96 -11.75 4.77
#